data_4ecaeb88f3c80fd51bc588a552ee9f84
#
_entry.id   4ecaeb88f3c80fd51bc588a552ee9f84
#
_cell.length_a   1.000
_cell.length_b   1.000
_cell.length_c   1.000
_cell.angle_alpha   90.00
_cell.angle_beta   90.00
_cell.angle_gamma   90.00
#
_symmetry.space_group_name_H-M   'P 1'
#
loop_
_entity.id
_entity.type
_entity.pdbx_description
1 polymer ?
#
loop_
_entity_poly.entity_id
_entity_poly.type
_entity_poly.pdbx_seq_one_letter_code
_entity_poly.pdbx_strand_id
1 'polypeptide(L)'
;MKNLKMVSVIGHFGNGKNLLNGQTVKTKIVTDELYKQLGSDEVLKLDTAGGKGTLLKAPFQCLKALKTAKNVIIFPAHNGLRVYAPLLSFFRKFFKNRKLHYVVIGGWLPEFLQKRKRLAKQLKRFDGIYVETNTMKRALEEQGFTNIFVMPNCKDLKILKPEEFVYPTGEPYKLCTFSRVMKEKGIEDAVNAVKVINEEVGRTVYTLDIYGQVDSSQTQWFENLQTTFPNYIEYKGVVDYDKSVEVLKNYFALLFPTYYNGEGFAGTLLDAFSAGVPVIASDWKYNAEIVNDNVGFIYSIGDKQAFLKLLKSIAENPAILLDKKTQCLTEAERYKPENVVRILIERMER
;
A
#
# COMPACT_ATOMS: atom_id res chain seq x y z
N MET A 1 33.98 5.68 -23.65
CA MET A 1 32.95 4.81 -23.01
C MET A 1 31.77 5.70 -22.66
N LYS A 2 30.54 5.36 -23.06
CA LYS A 2 29.35 6.13 -22.61
C LYS A 2 29.30 6.01 -21.08
N ASN A 3 29.19 7.15 -20.39
CA ASN A 3 28.97 7.15 -18.93
C ASN A 3 27.71 6.37 -18.62
N LEU A 4 27.81 5.42 -17.67
CA LEU A 4 26.66 4.64 -17.22
C LEU A 4 25.77 5.54 -16.37
N LYS A 5 24.48 5.47 -16.61
CA LYS A 5 23.47 6.05 -15.72
C LYS A 5 23.54 5.40 -14.33
N MET A 6 23.07 6.10 -13.32
CA MET A 6 23.02 5.56 -11.98
C MET A 6 22.05 4.37 -11.89
N VAL A 7 20.87 4.47 -12.51
CA VAL A 7 19.80 3.46 -12.37
C VAL A 7 18.98 3.24 -13.62
N SER A 8 18.59 1.98 -13.86
CA SER A 8 17.52 1.59 -14.79
C SER A 8 16.35 1.01 -14.00
N VAL A 9 15.15 1.51 -14.23
CA VAL A 9 13.91 1.07 -13.57
C VAL A 9 13.07 0.27 -14.56
N ILE A 10 12.80 -1.00 -14.25
CA ILE A 10 11.91 -1.88 -15.00
C ILE A 10 10.62 -2.05 -14.18
N GLY A 11 9.52 -1.48 -14.65
CA GLY A 11 8.28 -1.49 -13.88
C GLY A 11 7.04 -1.23 -14.72
N HIS A 12 5.88 -1.36 -14.10
CA HIS A 12 4.60 -1.11 -14.75
C HIS A 12 4.22 0.37 -14.62
N PHE A 13 4.33 1.13 -15.70
CA PHE A 13 4.02 2.56 -15.71
C PHE A 13 2.68 2.90 -16.39
N GLY A 14 1.98 1.91 -16.91
CA GLY A 14 0.65 2.09 -17.48
C GLY A 14 0.60 2.49 -18.94
N ASN A 15 1.74 2.57 -19.65
CA ASN A 15 1.82 2.91 -21.08
C ASN A 15 1.00 4.16 -21.45
N GLY A 16 1.17 5.25 -20.67
CA GLY A 16 0.43 6.51 -20.84
C GLY A 16 -0.99 6.54 -20.28
N LYS A 17 -1.52 5.41 -19.77
CA LYS A 17 -2.83 5.36 -19.12
C LYS A 17 -2.71 5.71 -17.63
N ASN A 18 -3.70 6.44 -17.12
CA ASN A 18 -3.78 6.75 -15.70
C ASN A 18 -4.39 5.57 -14.92
N LEU A 19 -3.59 4.54 -14.63
CA LEU A 19 -4.01 3.37 -13.89
C LEU A 19 -3.80 3.60 -12.39
N LEU A 20 -4.86 3.45 -11.62
CA LEU A 20 -4.89 3.69 -10.17
C LEU A 20 -4.59 2.43 -9.32
N ASN A 21 -4.08 1.35 -9.93
CA ASN A 21 -3.67 0.17 -9.16
C ASN A 21 -2.36 0.41 -8.40
N GLY A 22 -2.24 -0.17 -7.21
CA GLY A 22 -1.10 0.06 -6.31
C GLY A 22 0.27 -0.22 -6.93
N GLN A 23 0.39 -1.18 -7.86
CA GLN A 23 1.64 -1.48 -8.55
C GLN A 23 2.09 -0.30 -9.43
N THR A 24 1.18 0.25 -10.24
CA THR A 24 1.49 1.39 -11.13
C THR A 24 1.81 2.64 -10.31
N VAL A 25 1.00 2.91 -9.30
CA VAL A 25 1.15 4.10 -8.44
C VAL A 25 2.52 4.08 -7.74
N LYS A 26 2.85 3.01 -7.01
CA LYS A 26 4.14 2.92 -6.30
C LYS A 26 5.33 2.96 -7.26
N THR A 27 5.25 2.27 -8.41
CA THR A 27 6.31 2.31 -9.42
C THR A 27 6.57 3.74 -9.93
N LYS A 28 5.50 4.51 -10.19
CA LYS A 28 5.62 5.92 -10.61
C LYS A 28 6.23 6.76 -9.48
N ILE A 29 5.68 6.74 -8.27
CA ILE A 29 6.14 7.55 -7.14
C ILE A 29 7.64 7.33 -6.88
N VAL A 30 8.08 6.06 -6.78
CA VAL A 30 9.49 5.76 -6.54
C VAL A 30 10.37 6.23 -7.69
N THR A 31 9.92 6.09 -8.94
CA THR A 31 10.70 6.52 -10.12
C THR A 31 10.77 8.05 -10.20
N ASP A 32 9.68 8.74 -9.93
CA ASP A 32 9.63 10.20 -9.95
C ASP A 32 10.52 10.78 -8.84
N GLU A 33 10.55 10.13 -7.68
CA GLU A 33 11.44 10.53 -6.60
C GLU A 33 12.92 10.24 -6.93
N LEU A 34 13.22 9.14 -7.64
CA LEU A 34 14.57 8.90 -8.18
C LEU A 34 14.99 9.98 -9.18
N TYR A 35 14.07 10.48 -10.03
CA TYR A 35 14.35 11.62 -10.90
C TYR A 35 14.66 12.90 -10.12
N LYS A 36 13.92 13.17 -9.04
CA LYS A 36 14.14 14.34 -8.20
C LYS A 36 15.51 14.30 -7.50
N GLN A 37 15.87 13.15 -6.91
CA GLN A 37 17.08 13.02 -6.10
C GLN A 37 18.37 12.76 -6.90
N LEU A 38 18.29 12.05 -8.02
CA LEU A 38 19.46 11.67 -8.83
C LEU A 38 19.63 12.51 -10.11
N GLY A 39 18.57 13.17 -10.56
CA GLY A 39 18.50 13.87 -11.85
C GLY A 39 17.95 12.97 -12.96
N SER A 40 17.24 13.60 -13.91
CA SER A 40 16.57 12.91 -15.02
C SER A 40 17.54 12.14 -15.93
N ASP A 41 18.75 12.64 -16.09
CA ASP A 41 19.77 12.01 -16.94
C ASP A 41 20.36 10.76 -16.33
N GLU A 42 20.22 10.55 -15.01
CA GLU A 42 20.74 9.38 -14.30
C GLU A 42 19.76 8.21 -14.22
N VAL A 43 18.51 8.40 -14.63
CA VAL A 43 17.46 7.38 -14.54
C VAL A 43 16.98 6.95 -15.93
N LEU A 44 16.98 5.64 -16.21
CA LEU A 44 16.36 5.03 -17.39
C LEU A 44 15.07 4.32 -16.99
N LYS A 45 13.95 4.73 -17.56
CA LYS A 45 12.64 4.09 -17.39
C LYS A 45 12.36 3.07 -18.47
N LEU A 46 11.94 1.86 -18.09
CA LEU A 46 11.55 0.76 -18.99
C LEU A 46 10.16 0.24 -18.57
N ASP A 47 9.14 0.57 -19.37
CA ASP A 47 7.75 0.21 -19.08
C ASP A 47 7.45 -1.25 -19.43
N THR A 48 6.83 -1.98 -18.52
CA THR A 48 6.35 -3.35 -18.71
C THR A 48 4.84 -3.43 -18.94
N ALA A 49 4.14 -2.31 -19.10
CA ALA A 49 2.73 -2.28 -19.43
C ALA A 49 2.49 -2.81 -20.86
N GLY A 50 1.43 -3.61 -21.08
CA GLY A 50 1.08 -4.16 -22.40
C GLY A 50 0.71 -5.64 -22.42
N GLY A 51 0.49 -6.25 -21.25
CA GLY A 51 -0.01 -7.63 -21.15
C GLY A 51 1.01 -8.72 -21.50
N LYS A 52 0.54 -9.87 -21.99
CA LYS A 52 1.40 -11.04 -22.25
C LYS A 52 2.48 -10.78 -23.31
N GLY A 53 2.21 -9.95 -24.30
CA GLY A 53 3.18 -9.58 -25.34
C GLY A 53 4.40 -8.82 -24.82
N THR A 54 4.28 -8.13 -23.69
CA THR A 54 5.40 -7.38 -23.10
C THR A 54 6.44 -8.32 -22.47
N LEU A 55 6.04 -9.50 -22.03
CA LEU A 55 6.97 -10.50 -21.50
C LEU A 55 7.95 -11.01 -22.57
N LEU A 56 7.57 -10.99 -23.85
CA LEU A 56 8.49 -11.31 -24.96
C LEU A 56 9.61 -10.27 -25.11
N LYS A 57 9.38 -9.03 -24.67
CA LYS A 57 10.38 -7.95 -24.69
C LYS A 57 11.32 -7.99 -23.48
N ALA A 58 11.02 -8.82 -22.47
CA ALA A 58 11.78 -8.87 -21.23
C ALA A 58 13.29 -9.12 -21.41
N PRO A 59 13.76 -10.04 -22.31
CA PRO A 59 15.20 -10.21 -22.54
C PRO A 59 15.88 -8.92 -23.01
N PHE A 60 15.26 -8.20 -23.96
CA PHE A 60 15.79 -6.93 -24.48
C PHE A 60 15.80 -5.83 -23.42
N GLN A 61 14.75 -5.75 -22.60
CA GLN A 61 14.67 -4.79 -21.49
C GLN A 61 15.75 -5.06 -20.44
N CYS A 62 15.96 -6.33 -20.05
CA CYS A 62 17.02 -6.73 -19.13
C CYS A 62 18.42 -6.38 -19.67
N LEU A 63 18.70 -6.70 -20.94
CA LEU A 63 19.97 -6.37 -21.58
C LEU A 63 20.17 -4.86 -21.68
N LYS A 64 19.14 -4.10 -22.08
CA LYS A 64 19.20 -2.64 -22.15
C LYS A 64 19.48 -2.03 -20.78
N ALA A 65 18.78 -2.49 -19.73
CA ALA A 65 18.98 -2.01 -18.37
C ALA A 65 20.43 -2.23 -17.90
N LEU A 66 20.95 -3.46 -18.05
CA LEU A 66 22.32 -3.81 -17.62
C LEU A 66 23.42 -3.12 -18.43
N LYS A 67 23.17 -2.84 -19.72
CA LYS A 67 24.13 -2.09 -20.57
C LYS A 67 24.18 -0.60 -20.23
N THR A 68 23.08 -0.04 -19.73
CA THR A 68 22.92 1.41 -19.60
C THR A 68 23.21 1.92 -18.20
N ALA A 69 22.96 1.14 -17.13
CA ALA A 69 23.06 1.64 -15.78
C ALA A 69 23.89 0.75 -14.84
N LYS A 70 24.38 1.36 -13.75
CA LYS A 70 25.09 0.68 -12.68
C LYS A 70 24.15 -0.20 -11.85
N ASN A 71 22.94 0.29 -11.58
CA ASN A 71 21.90 -0.36 -10.80
C ASN A 71 20.69 -0.67 -11.68
N VAL A 72 20.07 -1.83 -11.48
CA VAL A 72 18.80 -2.21 -12.11
C VAL A 72 17.78 -2.49 -11.04
N ILE A 73 16.72 -1.67 -11.00
CA ILE A 73 15.58 -1.83 -10.08
C ILE A 73 14.42 -2.48 -10.83
N ILE A 74 13.79 -3.47 -10.22
CA ILE A 74 12.59 -4.11 -10.77
C ILE A 74 11.42 -4.03 -9.78
N PHE A 75 10.19 -3.91 -10.33
CA PHE A 75 8.93 -3.82 -9.58
C PHE A 75 7.89 -4.90 -9.92
N PRO A 76 8.22 -6.02 -10.57
CA PRO A 76 7.20 -6.93 -11.05
C PRO A 76 6.46 -7.65 -9.92
N ALA A 77 5.17 -7.88 -10.16
CA ALA A 77 4.36 -8.82 -9.38
C ALA A 77 4.64 -10.27 -9.83
N HIS A 78 3.88 -11.23 -9.31
CA HIS A 78 4.07 -12.69 -9.43
C HIS A 78 4.59 -13.19 -10.79
N ASN A 79 3.86 -12.89 -11.88
CA ASN A 79 4.21 -13.41 -13.21
C ASN A 79 5.45 -12.73 -13.79
N GLY A 80 5.54 -11.42 -13.63
CA GLY A 80 6.72 -10.67 -14.07
C GLY A 80 7.98 -11.08 -13.31
N LEU A 81 7.91 -11.29 -12.00
CA LEU A 81 9.04 -11.72 -11.19
C LEU A 81 9.63 -13.06 -11.68
N ARG A 82 8.77 -14.00 -12.06
CA ARG A 82 9.18 -15.32 -12.61
C ARG A 82 9.93 -15.22 -13.93
N VAL A 83 9.83 -14.09 -14.62
CA VAL A 83 10.53 -13.82 -15.91
C VAL A 83 11.74 -12.93 -15.69
N TYR A 84 11.57 -11.78 -15.06
CA TYR A 84 12.65 -10.78 -14.93
C TYR A 84 13.78 -11.24 -14.00
N ALA A 85 13.47 -11.88 -12.88
CA ALA A 85 14.51 -12.30 -11.93
C ALA A 85 15.48 -13.35 -12.51
N PRO A 86 15.02 -14.42 -13.20
CA PRO A 86 15.91 -15.36 -13.88
C PRO A 86 16.73 -14.71 -14.99
N LEU A 87 16.10 -13.88 -15.82
CA LEU A 87 16.80 -13.22 -16.95
C LEU A 87 17.90 -12.29 -16.46
N LEU A 88 17.60 -11.44 -15.49
CA LEU A 88 18.60 -10.54 -14.88
C LEU A 88 19.72 -11.32 -14.21
N SER A 89 19.41 -12.36 -13.45
CA SER A 89 20.42 -13.22 -12.82
C SER A 89 21.33 -13.91 -13.86
N PHE A 90 20.77 -14.28 -15.02
CA PHE A 90 21.55 -14.88 -16.11
C PHE A 90 22.41 -13.83 -16.79
N PHE A 91 21.83 -12.73 -17.25
CA PHE A 91 22.57 -11.70 -17.99
C PHE A 91 23.61 -10.97 -17.14
N ARG A 92 23.37 -10.80 -15.82
CA ARG A 92 24.34 -10.19 -14.90
C ARG A 92 25.72 -10.87 -14.96
N LYS A 93 25.80 -12.14 -15.28
CA LYS A 93 27.08 -12.85 -15.43
C LYS A 93 28.01 -12.20 -16.45
N PHE A 94 27.43 -11.53 -17.48
CA PHE A 94 28.15 -10.80 -18.51
C PHE A 94 28.42 -9.33 -18.15
N PHE A 95 27.80 -8.84 -17.03
CA PHE A 95 27.88 -7.46 -16.57
C PHE A 95 28.24 -7.43 -15.07
N LYS A 96 29.46 -7.90 -14.73
CA LYS A 96 29.90 -8.21 -13.37
C LYS A 96 29.70 -7.09 -12.34
N ASN A 97 29.81 -5.83 -12.73
CA ASN A 97 29.71 -4.67 -11.84
C ASN A 97 28.33 -4.03 -11.83
N ARG A 98 27.26 -4.80 -12.06
CA ARG A 98 25.88 -4.32 -11.99
C ARG A 98 25.18 -4.85 -10.76
N LYS A 99 24.47 -3.97 -10.07
CA LYS A 99 23.67 -4.33 -8.89
C LYS A 99 22.22 -4.52 -9.30
N LEU A 100 21.57 -5.50 -8.68
CA LEU A 100 20.16 -5.86 -8.93
C LEU A 100 19.35 -5.59 -7.66
N HIS A 101 18.28 -4.83 -7.81
CA HIS A 101 17.39 -4.43 -6.72
C HIS A 101 15.95 -4.82 -7.06
N TYR A 102 15.24 -5.37 -6.10
CA TYR A 102 13.83 -5.71 -6.25
C TYR A 102 12.98 -4.99 -5.22
N VAL A 103 12.14 -4.07 -5.65
CA VAL A 103 11.17 -3.39 -4.79
C VAL A 103 9.85 -4.15 -4.84
N VAL A 104 9.47 -4.72 -3.71
CA VAL A 104 8.25 -5.51 -3.56
C VAL A 104 7.05 -4.57 -3.37
N ILE A 105 5.94 -4.93 -3.97
CA ILE A 105 4.66 -4.23 -3.83
C ILE A 105 3.62 -5.23 -3.34
N GLY A 106 3.05 -4.96 -2.17
CA GLY A 106 2.11 -5.84 -1.49
C GLY A 106 2.76 -6.96 -0.68
N GLY A 107 1.94 -7.67 0.10
CA GLY A 107 2.38 -8.58 1.14
C GLY A 107 2.66 -10.04 0.74
N TRP A 108 2.61 -10.36 -0.53
CA TRP A 108 2.54 -11.73 -1.05
C TRP A 108 3.88 -12.49 -1.14
N LEU A 109 5.02 -11.80 -1.15
CA LEU A 109 6.31 -12.39 -1.51
C LEU A 109 6.77 -13.54 -0.59
N PRO A 110 6.67 -13.45 0.75
CA PRO A 110 7.13 -14.52 1.64
C PRO A 110 6.44 -15.86 1.36
N GLU A 111 5.11 -15.88 1.30
CA GLU A 111 4.32 -17.08 1.00
C GLU A 111 4.58 -17.62 -0.42
N PHE A 112 4.73 -16.71 -1.37
CA PHE A 112 4.99 -17.06 -2.76
C PHE A 112 6.30 -17.80 -2.97
N LEU A 113 7.35 -17.42 -2.22
CA LEU A 113 8.68 -18.01 -2.35
C LEU A 113 8.82 -19.35 -1.63
N GLN A 114 8.03 -19.64 -0.59
CA GLN A 114 8.04 -20.94 0.10
C GLN A 114 7.89 -22.11 -0.87
N LYS A 115 7.01 -21.98 -1.86
CA LYS A 115 6.75 -22.98 -2.89
C LYS A 115 7.66 -22.87 -4.14
N ARG A 116 8.65 -21.94 -4.16
CA ARG A 116 9.46 -21.61 -5.35
C ARG A 116 10.95 -21.51 -5.05
N LYS A 117 11.53 -22.60 -4.56
CA LYS A 117 12.95 -22.68 -4.12
C LYS A 117 13.96 -22.18 -5.18
N ARG A 118 13.71 -22.47 -6.48
CA ARG A 118 14.60 -22.01 -7.57
C ARG A 118 14.59 -20.49 -7.71
N LEU A 119 13.42 -19.88 -7.65
CA LEU A 119 13.28 -18.43 -7.72
C LEU A 119 13.87 -17.75 -6.47
N ALA A 120 13.62 -18.31 -5.28
CA ALA A 120 14.24 -17.86 -4.04
C ALA A 120 15.77 -17.86 -4.12
N LYS A 121 16.38 -18.95 -4.65
CA LYS A 121 17.84 -19.04 -4.84
C LYS A 121 18.38 -17.94 -5.79
N GLN A 122 17.61 -17.53 -6.78
CA GLN A 122 17.99 -16.43 -7.69
C GLN A 122 17.91 -15.08 -6.99
N LEU A 123 16.82 -14.83 -6.25
CA LEU A 123 16.62 -13.57 -5.53
C LEU A 123 17.62 -13.38 -4.38
N LYS A 124 18.09 -14.44 -3.73
CA LYS A 124 19.19 -14.38 -2.75
C LYS A 124 20.50 -13.84 -3.34
N ARG A 125 20.65 -13.76 -4.66
CA ARG A 125 21.82 -13.20 -5.36
C ARG A 125 21.63 -11.74 -5.76
N PHE A 126 20.45 -11.16 -5.50
CA PHE A 126 20.23 -9.73 -5.71
C PHE A 126 20.97 -8.93 -4.64
N ASP A 127 21.32 -7.71 -4.95
CA ASP A 127 22.04 -6.82 -4.01
C ASP A 127 21.08 -6.22 -2.98
N GLY A 128 19.79 -6.16 -3.29
CA GLY A 128 18.76 -5.76 -2.34
C GLY A 128 17.35 -6.20 -2.75
N ILE A 129 16.57 -6.61 -1.76
CA ILE A 129 15.13 -6.84 -1.88
C ILE A 129 14.46 -5.95 -0.84
N TYR A 130 13.55 -5.09 -1.29
CA TYR A 130 12.93 -4.06 -0.47
C TYR A 130 11.48 -4.42 -0.22
N VAL A 131 11.16 -4.75 1.01
CA VAL A 131 9.82 -5.15 1.48
C VAL A 131 9.17 -4.05 2.29
N GLU A 132 7.85 -4.07 2.41
CA GLU A 132 7.10 -2.96 2.98
C GLU A 132 7.08 -2.94 4.52
N THR A 133 7.35 -4.09 5.19
CA THR A 133 7.23 -4.24 6.63
C THR A 133 8.35 -5.10 7.23
N ASN A 134 8.61 -4.93 8.53
CA ASN A 134 9.55 -5.77 9.27
C ASN A 134 9.07 -7.23 9.38
N THR A 135 7.76 -7.44 9.45
CA THR A 135 7.18 -8.78 9.45
C THR A 135 7.48 -9.52 8.16
N MET A 136 7.37 -8.85 6.98
CA MET A 136 7.80 -9.44 5.72
C MET A 136 9.30 -9.74 5.69
N LYS A 137 10.12 -8.82 6.22
CA LYS A 137 11.57 -9.00 6.32
C LYS A 137 11.89 -10.25 7.13
N ARG A 138 11.37 -10.37 8.36
CA ARG A 138 11.58 -11.54 9.23
C ARG A 138 11.17 -12.85 8.53
N ALA A 139 9.98 -12.88 7.90
CA ALA A 139 9.50 -14.05 7.21
C ALA A 139 10.38 -14.49 6.01
N LEU A 140 11.12 -13.58 5.39
CA LEU A 140 12.09 -13.90 4.34
C LEU A 140 13.46 -14.27 4.94
N GLU A 141 13.88 -13.64 6.03
CA GLU A 141 15.09 -14.01 6.76
C GLU A 141 15.02 -15.43 7.30
N GLU A 142 13.86 -15.89 7.79
CA GLU A 142 13.57 -17.27 8.16
C GLU A 142 13.71 -18.26 6.99
N GLN A 143 13.48 -17.78 5.75
CA GLN A 143 13.74 -18.54 4.53
C GLN A 143 15.22 -18.47 4.07
N GLY A 144 16.09 -17.86 4.89
CA GLY A 144 17.53 -17.73 4.66
C GLY A 144 17.92 -16.64 3.66
N PHE A 145 17.15 -15.56 3.56
CA PHE A 145 17.56 -14.36 2.86
C PHE A 145 18.41 -13.46 3.79
N THR A 146 19.44 -12.84 3.25
CA THR A 146 20.33 -11.90 3.97
C THR A 146 20.36 -10.51 3.36
N ASN A 147 19.63 -10.32 2.26
CA ASN A 147 19.61 -9.12 1.43
C ASN A 147 18.27 -8.39 1.47
N ILE A 148 17.56 -8.48 2.62
CA ILE A 148 16.23 -7.88 2.79
C ILE A 148 16.35 -6.55 3.54
N PHE A 149 15.73 -5.51 2.97
CA PHE A 149 15.63 -4.18 3.55
C PHE A 149 14.16 -3.76 3.66
N VAL A 150 13.81 -3.04 4.73
CA VAL A 150 12.48 -2.47 4.87
C VAL A 150 12.45 -1.13 4.16
N MET A 151 11.57 -1.02 3.19
CA MET A 151 11.24 0.18 2.44
C MET A 151 9.71 0.27 2.42
N PRO A 152 9.08 1.00 3.34
CA PRO A 152 7.64 1.08 3.46
C PRO A 152 6.95 1.54 2.17
N ASN A 153 5.63 1.44 2.13
CA ASN A 153 4.90 2.13 1.09
C ASN A 153 5.01 3.65 1.29
N CYS A 154 4.90 4.41 0.22
CA CYS A 154 4.95 5.88 0.24
C CYS A 154 3.94 6.46 -0.74
N LYS A 155 3.47 7.66 -0.44
CA LYS A 155 2.59 8.43 -1.31
C LYS A 155 3.03 9.91 -1.27
N ASP A 156 2.94 10.57 -2.42
CA ASP A 156 3.16 12.02 -2.50
C ASP A 156 1.81 12.71 -2.22
N LEU A 157 1.55 12.98 -0.93
CA LEU A 157 0.32 13.57 -0.44
C LEU A 157 0.62 14.87 0.32
N LYS A 158 -0.29 15.82 0.22
CA LYS A 158 -0.31 16.94 1.16
C LYS A 158 -0.65 16.42 2.55
N ILE A 159 0.25 16.55 3.50
CA ILE A 159 -0.07 16.29 4.91
C ILE A 159 -0.75 17.54 5.46
N LEU A 160 -1.90 17.37 6.11
CA LEU A 160 -2.61 18.47 6.75
C LEU A 160 -1.79 19.09 7.88
N LYS A 161 -2.15 20.30 8.25
CA LYS A 161 -1.66 20.94 9.47
C LYS A 161 -2.73 20.80 10.57
N PRO A 162 -2.35 20.83 11.85
CA PRO A 162 -3.33 20.75 12.96
C PRO A 162 -4.47 21.76 12.87
N GLU A 163 -4.21 22.93 12.31
CA GLU A 163 -5.20 24.01 12.13
C GLU A 163 -6.27 23.67 11.07
N GLU A 164 -5.99 22.70 10.20
CA GLU A 164 -6.92 22.22 9.17
C GLU A 164 -7.81 21.06 9.67
N PHE A 165 -7.67 20.61 10.92
CA PHE A 165 -8.46 19.51 11.45
C PHE A 165 -9.95 19.86 11.54
N VAL A 166 -10.77 18.91 11.10
CA VAL A 166 -12.20 18.91 11.34
C VAL A 166 -12.49 18.02 12.55
N TYR A 167 -13.08 18.62 13.57
CA TYR A 167 -13.51 17.91 14.78
C TYR A 167 -15.03 17.69 14.74
N PRO A 168 -15.51 16.49 15.16
CA PRO A 168 -16.94 16.30 15.29
C PRO A 168 -17.50 17.17 16.44
N THR A 169 -18.68 17.72 16.23
CA THR A 169 -19.39 18.51 17.25
C THR A 169 -20.25 17.62 18.19
N GLY A 170 -20.29 16.32 17.94
CA GLY A 170 -21.09 15.32 18.62
C GLY A 170 -21.51 14.19 17.67
N GLU A 171 -22.43 13.34 18.14
CA GLU A 171 -23.03 12.30 17.31
C GLU A 171 -23.93 12.91 16.20
N PRO A 172 -24.05 12.26 15.02
CA PRO A 172 -23.37 11.02 14.67
C PRO A 172 -21.91 11.24 14.26
N TYR A 173 -21.02 10.33 14.70
CA TYR A 173 -19.64 10.33 14.27
C TYR A 173 -19.50 9.71 12.87
N LYS A 174 -18.84 10.42 11.96
CA LYS A 174 -18.69 9.99 10.57
C LYS A 174 -17.53 9.01 10.41
N LEU A 175 -17.84 7.77 10.03
CA LEU A 175 -16.88 6.75 9.69
C LEU A 175 -16.80 6.60 8.16
N CYS A 176 -15.67 6.10 7.66
CA CYS A 176 -15.58 5.71 6.26
C CYS A 176 -14.79 4.40 6.07
N THR A 177 -15.02 3.73 4.94
CA THR A 177 -14.07 2.82 4.32
C THR A 177 -13.52 3.48 3.06
N PHE A 178 -12.23 3.31 2.78
CA PHE A 178 -11.57 3.99 1.67
C PHE A 178 -10.62 3.01 0.95
N SER A 179 -11.19 2.08 0.19
CA SER A 179 -10.45 1.03 -0.50
C SER A 179 -11.24 0.51 -1.69
N ARG A 180 -10.64 -0.38 -2.50
CA ARG A 180 -11.44 -1.15 -3.48
C ARG A 180 -12.61 -1.82 -2.75
N VAL A 181 -13.81 -1.68 -3.29
CA VAL A 181 -15.02 -2.28 -2.72
C VAL A 181 -15.08 -3.74 -3.14
N MET A 182 -14.81 -4.62 -2.20
CA MET A 182 -14.83 -6.08 -2.34
C MET A 182 -14.98 -6.74 -0.96
N LYS A 183 -15.46 -7.98 -0.91
CA LYS A 183 -15.72 -8.71 0.34
C LYS A 183 -14.51 -8.74 1.25
N GLU A 184 -13.35 -9.06 0.67
CA GLU A 184 -12.10 -9.25 1.41
C GLU A 184 -11.55 -7.94 2.02
N LYS A 185 -12.12 -6.80 1.65
CA LYS A 185 -11.83 -5.52 2.32
C LYS A 185 -12.71 -5.28 3.56
N GLY A 186 -13.58 -6.25 3.90
CA GLY A 186 -14.40 -6.20 5.10
C GLY A 186 -15.52 -5.15 5.06
N ILE A 187 -15.94 -4.73 3.85
CA ILE A 187 -16.99 -3.70 3.70
C ILE A 187 -18.27 -4.12 4.41
N GLU A 188 -18.66 -5.39 4.28
CA GLU A 188 -19.85 -5.94 4.92
C GLU A 188 -19.71 -5.97 6.45
N ASP A 189 -18.51 -6.22 6.98
CA ASP A 189 -18.26 -6.18 8.43
C ASP A 189 -18.39 -4.76 8.97
N ALA A 190 -17.91 -3.74 8.23
CA ALA A 190 -18.09 -2.33 8.59
C ALA A 190 -19.57 -1.93 8.58
N VAL A 191 -20.32 -2.30 7.53
CA VAL A 191 -21.78 -2.06 7.41
C VAL A 191 -22.51 -2.67 8.59
N ASN A 192 -22.26 -3.95 8.87
CA ASN A 192 -22.94 -4.68 9.94
C ASN A 192 -22.62 -4.10 11.33
N ALA A 193 -21.34 -3.73 11.58
CA ALA A 193 -20.96 -3.15 12.86
C ALA A 193 -21.68 -1.83 13.14
N VAL A 194 -21.75 -0.93 12.14
CA VAL A 194 -22.47 0.35 12.31
C VAL A 194 -23.96 0.14 12.50
N LYS A 195 -24.58 -0.81 11.78
CA LYS A 195 -26.00 -1.14 11.96
C LYS A 195 -26.30 -1.64 13.38
N VAL A 196 -25.54 -2.64 13.84
CA VAL A 196 -25.74 -3.23 15.16
C VAL A 196 -25.61 -2.18 16.27
N ILE A 197 -24.60 -1.30 16.20
CA ILE A 197 -24.39 -0.28 17.22
C ILE A 197 -25.56 0.72 17.24
N ASN A 198 -25.99 1.23 16.10
CA ASN A 198 -27.07 2.19 16.02
C ASN A 198 -28.42 1.57 16.48
N GLU A 199 -28.68 0.31 16.12
CA GLU A 199 -29.86 -0.44 16.55
C GLU A 199 -29.86 -0.70 18.07
N GLU A 200 -28.76 -1.17 18.64
CA GLU A 200 -28.66 -1.45 20.08
C GLU A 200 -28.79 -0.19 20.96
N VAL A 201 -28.26 0.94 20.47
CA VAL A 201 -28.33 2.23 21.18
C VAL A 201 -29.68 2.95 20.93
N GLY A 202 -30.40 2.56 19.88
CA GLY A 202 -31.71 3.15 19.52
C GLY A 202 -31.61 4.57 18.93
N ARG A 203 -30.42 4.99 18.50
CA ARG A 203 -30.18 6.26 17.77
C ARG A 203 -28.97 6.14 16.83
N THR A 204 -28.83 7.10 15.95
CA THR A 204 -27.67 7.14 15.03
C THR A 204 -26.43 7.64 15.76
N VAL A 205 -25.59 6.73 16.22
CA VAL A 205 -24.26 7.01 16.82
C VAL A 205 -23.22 7.21 15.74
N TYR A 206 -23.26 6.39 14.71
CA TYR A 206 -22.32 6.41 13.58
C TYR A 206 -23.04 6.53 12.25
N THR A 207 -22.44 7.28 11.33
CA THR A 207 -22.70 7.17 9.88
C THR A 207 -21.53 6.48 9.20
N LEU A 208 -21.74 5.85 8.05
CA LEU A 208 -20.71 5.18 7.29
C LEU A 208 -20.77 5.56 5.82
N ASP A 209 -19.69 6.16 5.31
CA ASP A 209 -19.49 6.40 3.90
C ASP A 209 -18.50 5.39 3.31
N ILE A 210 -18.86 4.76 2.19
CA ILE A 210 -18.06 3.75 1.53
C ILE A 210 -17.46 4.33 0.25
N TYR A 211 -16.14 4.39 0.16
CA TYR A 211 -15.40 4.90 -1.00
C TYR A 211 -14.58 3.81 -1.66
N GLY A 212 -14.54 3.88 -2.98
CA GLY A 212 -13.64 3.11 -3.82
C GLY A 212 -14.32 2.45 -5.01
N GLN A 213 -13.51 2.01 -5.96
CA GLN A 213 -14.00 1.29 -7.13
C GLN A 213 -14.53 -0.09 -6.72
N VAL A 214 -15.73 -0.41 -7.15
CA VAL A 214 -16.30 -1.76 -6.99
C VAL A 214 -15.51 -2.75 -7.85
N ASP A 215 -15.09 -3.86 -7.26
CA ASP A 215 -14.42 -4.93 -7.99
C ASP A 215 -15.40 -5.54 -9.00
N SER A 216 -15.00 -5.56 -10.28
CA SER A 216 -15.87 -6.01 -11.36
C SER A 216 -16.35 -7.46 -11.24
N SER A 217 -15.63 -8.29 -10.50
CA SER A 217 -16.03 -9.68 -10.23
C SER A 217 -17.04 -9.80 -9.07
N GLN A 218 -17.26 -8.72 -8.32
CA GLN A 218 -18.12 -8.70 -7.12
C GLN A 218 -19.23 -7.65 -7.18
N THR A 219 -19.54 -7.11 -8.36
CA THR A 219 -20.57 -6.07 -8.57
C THR A 219 -21.93 -6.52 -8.01
N GLN A 220 -22.40 -7.71 -8.37
CA GLN A 220 -23.70 -8.23 -7.91
C GLN A 220 -23.76 -8.38 -6.37
N TRP A 221 -22.66 -8.80 -5.74
CA TRP A 221 -22.62 -8.86 -4.27
C TRP A 221 -22.78 -7.48 -3.66
N PHE A 222 -22.11 -6.49 -4.21
CA PHE A 222 -22.17 -5.14 -3.64
C PHE A 222 -23.53 -4.48 -3.88
N GLU A 223 -24.13 -4.66 -5.05
CA GLU A 223 -25.49 -4.21 -5.33
C GLU A 223 -26.48 -4.81 -4.33
N ASN A 224 -26.40 -6.12 -4.06
CA ASN A 224 -27.24 -6.77 -3.05
C ASN A 224 -26.98 -6.21 -1.64
N LEU A 225 -25.73 -5.93 -1.28
CA LEU A 225 -25.39 -5.33 0.01
C LEU A 225 -25.99 -3.92 0.14
N GLN A 226 -25.94 -3.11 -0.94
CA GLN A 226 -26.49 -1.76 -0.96
C GLN A 226 -28.01 -1.73 -0.70
N THR A 227 -28.76 -2.75 -1.11
CA THR A 227 -30.22 -2.81 -0.82
C THR A 227 -30.51 -2.92 0.69
N THR A 228 -29.51 -3.26 1.50
CA THR A 228 -29.66 -3.38 2.97
C THR A 228 -29.23 -2.11 3.72
N PHE A 229 -28.79 -1.06 3.02
CA PHE A 229 -28.29 0.16 3.64
C PHE A 229 -29.44 0.98 4.24
N PRO A 230 -29.35 1.29 5.54
CA PRO A 230 -30.20 2.33 6.12
C PRO A 230 -29.72 3.72 5.67
N ASN A 231 -30.48 4.75 5.97
CA ASN A 231 -30.23 6.14 5.56
C ASN A 231 -28.92 6.75 6.09
N TYR A 232 -28.26 6.11 7.05
CA TYR A 232 -26.98 6.54 7.61
C TYR A 232 -25.75 5.79 7.02
N ILE A 233 -25.96 4.96 5.98
CA ILE A 233 -24.89 4.28 5.24
C ILE A 233 -25.01 4.60 3.75
N GLU A 234 -23.91 5.09 3.14
CA GLU A 234 -23.93 5.52 1.75
C GLU A 234 -22.66 5.09 0.99
N TYR A 235 -22.85 4.69 -0.28
CA TYR A 235 -21.74 4.53 -1.22
C TYR A 235 -21.46 5.84 -1.94
N LYS A 236 -20.27 6.37 -1.77
CA LYS A 236 -19.84 7.68 -2.31
C LYS A 236 -19.04 7.58 -3.61
N GLY A 237 -18.82 6.37 -4.12
CA GLY A 237 -18.07 6.18 -5.36
C GLY A 237 -16.54 6.30 -5.21
N VAL A 238 -15.90 6.71 -6.28
CA VAL A 238 -14.43 6.80 -6.39
C VAL A 238 -13.99 8.24 -6.16
N VAL A 239 -12.89 8.41 -5.41
CA VAL A 239 -12.23 9.69 -5.19
C VAL A 239 -10.93 9.73 -5.99
N ASP A 240 -10.63 10.85 -6.61
CA ASP A 240 -9.35 11.06 -7.28
C ASP A 240 -8.19 10.99 -6.30
N TYR A 241 -7.05 10.51 -6.77
CA TYR A 241 -5.87 10.26 -5.93
C TYR A 241 -5.42 11.49 -5.14
N ASP A 242 -5.45 12.67 -5.74
CA ASP A 242 -5.03 13.95 -5.16
C ASP A 242 -6.08 14.57 -4.22
N LYS A 243 -7.29 14.00 -4.14
CA LYS A 243 -8.40 14.46 -3.30
C LYS A 243 -8.61 13.64 -2.04
N SER A 244 -7.87 12.55 -1.88
CA SER A 244 -8.09 11.60 -0.76
C SER A 244 -8.00 12.27 0.61
N VAL A 245 -7.00 13.13 0.83
CA VAL A 245 -6.79 13.83 2.10
C VAL A 245 -7.93 14.82 2.39
N GLU A 246 -8.35 15.59 1.38
CA GLU A 246 -9.45 16.56 1.51
C GLU A 246 -10.80 15.91 1.84
N VAL A 247 -11.02 14.70 1.31
CA VAL A 247 -12.21 13.91 1.62
C VAL A 247 -12.10 13.34 3.04
N LEU A 248 -10.98 12.66 3.34
CA LEU A 248 -10.79 11.93 4.60
C LEU A 248 -10.76 12.84 5.82
N LYS A 249 -10.26 14.09 5.74
CA LYS A 249 -10.20 14.99 6.89
C LYS A 249 -11.54 15.25 7.58
N ASN A 250 -12.65 14.99 6.89
CA ASN A 250 -14.02 15.17 7.38
C ASN A 250 -14.54 13.98 8.19
N TYR A 251 -13.75 12.90 8.31
CA TYR A 251 -14.15 11.69 9.02
C TYR A 251 -13.53 11.61 10.41
N PHE A 252 -14.30 10.98 11.29
CA PHE A 252 -13.89 10.70 12.66
C PHE A 252 -12.86 9.58 12.71
N ALA A 253 -13.08 8.51 11.92
CA ALA A 253 -12.14 7.41 11.76
C ALA A 253 -12.29 6.71 10.40
N LEU A 254 -11.18 6.11 9.94
CA LEU A 254 -11.17 5.13 8.86
C LEU A 254 -11.37 3.72 9.42
N LEU A 255 -12.38 3.00 8.93
CA LEU A 255 -12.52 1.57 9.18
C LEU A 255 -11.75 0.78 8.12
N PHE A 256 -10.86 -0.11 8.59
CA PHE A 256 -10.04 -0.96 7.72
C PHE A 256 -10.12 -2.44 8.14
N PRO A 257 -11.31 -3.06 8.04
CA PRO A 257 -11.57 -4.43 8.49
C PRO A 257 -11.13 -5.50 7.49
N THR A 258 -10.03 -5.26 6.77
CA THR A 258 -9.57 -6.10 5.67
C THR A 258 -9.12 -7.48 6.11
N TYR A 259 -9.40 -8.50 5.27
CA TYR A 259 -8.79 -9.83 5.30
C TYR A 259 -8.26 -10.23 3.91
N TYR A 260 -7.94 -9.24 3.09
CA TYR A 260 -7.43 -9.45 1.74
C TYR A 260 -6.05 -10.08 1.73
N ASN A 261 -5.90 -11.24 1.08
CA ASN A 261 -4.65 -12.01 1.05
C ASN A 261 -3.46 -11.28 0.42
N GLY A 262 -3.72 -10.35 -0.49
CA GLY A 262 -2.68 -9.55 -1.14
C GLY A 262 -2.25 -8.32 -0.35
N GLU A 263 -2.80 -8.08 0.86
CA GLU A 263 -2.50 -6.89 1.64
C GLU A 263 -1.02 -6.83 2.01
N GLY A 264 -0.43 -5.68 1.74
CA GLY A 264 0.87 -5.28 2.24
C GLY A 264 0.70 -4.04 3.11
N PHE A 265 1.51 -3.01 2.90
CA PHE A 265 1.26 -1.70 3.48
C PHE A 265 0.24 -0.95 2.60
N ALA A 266 -1.01 -0.97 3.00
CA ALA A 266 -2.10 -0.37 2.22
C ALA A 266 -1.96 1.14 2.09
N GLY A 267 -2.05 1.66 0.86
CA GLY A 267 -1.92 3.10 0.59
C GLY A 267 -3.01 3.95 1.25
N THR A 268 -4.19 3.39 1.53
CA THR A 268 -5.27 4.08 2.23
C THR A 268 -4.91 4.48 3.68
N LEU A 269 -4.01 3.73 4.32
CA LEU A 269 -3.50 4.08 5.65
C LEU A 269 -2.71 5.38 5.59
N LEU A 270 -1.92 5.58 4.52
CA LEU A 270 -1.18 6.82 4.29
C LEU A 270 -2.12 7.99 3.99
N ASP A 271 -3.21 7.75 3.24
CA ASP A 271 -4.24 8.76 3.02
C ASP A 271 -4.86 9.22 4.34
N ALA A 272 -5.23 8.27 5.21
CA ALA A 272 -5.81 8.55 6.53
C ALA A 272 -4.82 9.29 7.44
N PHE A 273 -3.59 8.82 7.54
CA PHE A 273 -2.56 9.48 8.35
C PHE A 273 -2.30 10.90 7.88
N SER A 274 -2.19 11.12 6.56
CA SER A 274 -1.99 12.46 5.99
C SER A 274 -3.17 13.40 6.24
N ALA A 275 -4.37 12.87 6.40
CA ALA A 275 -5.58 13.60 6.75
C ALA A 275 -5.78 13.78 8.28
N GLY A 276 -4.87 13.27 9.12
CA GLY A 276 -5.03 13.25 10.56
C GLY A 276 -6.25 12.43 11.01
N VAL A 277 -6.54 11.33 10.30
CA VAL A 277 -7.68 10.46 10.59
C VAL A 277 -7.19 9.14 11.17
N PRO A 278 -7.51 8.83 12.44
CA PRO A 278 -7.14 7.59 13.07
C PRO A 278 -7.80 6.38 12.39
N VAL A 279 -7.14 5.24 12.49
CA VAL A 279 -7.56 4.01 11.80
C VAL A 279 -8.03 2.96 12.82
N ILE A 280 -9.14 2.30 12.52
CA ILE A 280 -9.62 1.11 13.24
C ILE A 280 -9.46 -0.07 12.28
N ALA A 281 -8.49 -0.95 12.53
CA ALA A 281 -8.13 -2.02 11.61
C ALA A 281 -8.19 -3.41 12.26
N SER A 282 -8.41 -4.43 11.42
CA SER A 282 -8.17 -5.83 11.81
C SER A 282 -6.68 -6.10 11.95
N ASP A 283 -6.28 -7.08 12.77
CA ASP A 283 -4.90 -7.54 12.94
C ASP A 283 -4.39 -8.38 11.75
N TRP A 284 -5.04 -8.24 10.59
CA TRP A 284 -4.71 -9.00 9.40
C TRP A 284 -3.30 -8.70 8.90
N LYS A 285 -2.50 -9.74 8.72
CA LYS A 285 -1.13 -9.70 8.15
C LYS A 285 -0.22 -8.66 8.81
N TYR A 286 -0.14 -7.48 8.24
CA TYR A 286 0.83 -6.45 8.61
C TYR A 286 0.19 -5.24 9.27
N ASN A 287 -1.13 -5.22 9.41
CA ASN A 287 -1.85 -4.05 9.91
C ASN A 287 -1.42 -3.66 11.31
N ALA A 288 -1.18 -4.63 12.21
CA ALA A 288 -0.73 -4.36 13.59
C ALA A 288 0.68 -3.76 13.67
N GLU A 289 1.52 -3.91 12.63
CA GLU A 289 2.81 -3.22 12.56
C GLU A 289 2.66 -1.76 12.11
N ILE A 290 1.64 -1.47 11.28
CA ILE A 290 1.44 -0.16 10.64
C ILE A 290 0.53 0.73 11.49
N VAL A 291 -0.58 0.16 11.96
CA VAL A 291 -1.56 0.84 12.83
C VAL A 291 -1.19 0.52 14.28
N ASN A 292 -0.30 1.34 14.84
CA ASN A 292 0.10 1.26 16.24
C ASN A 292 -0.82 2.11 17.12
N ASP A 293 -0.62 2.04 18.45
CA ASP A 293 -1.45 2.75 19.44
C ASP A 293 -1.45 4.28 19.31
N ASN A 294 -0.50 4.85 18.55
CA ASN A 294 -0.47 6.29 18.33
C ASN A 294 -1.42 6.75 17.21
N VAL A 295 -1.74 5.88 16.26
CA VAL A 295 -2.48 6.25 15.03
C VAL A 295 -3.81 5.52 14.88
N GLY A 296 -4.16 4.63 15.82
CA GLY A 296 -5.42 3.91 15.72
C GLY A 296 -5.59 2.81 16.73
N PHE A 297 -6.44 1.85 16.37
CA PHE A 297 -6.73 0.66 17.15
C PHE A 297 -6.76 -0.59 16.28
N ILE A 298 -6.32 -1.70 16.85
CA ILE A 298 -6.35 -3.02 16.23
C ILE A 298 -7.33 -3.92 16.99
N TYR A 299 -8.11 -4.69 16.24
CA TYR A 299 -8.95 -5.76 16.78
C TYR A 299 -8.65 -7.08 16.04
N SER A 300 -8.92 -8.21 16.70
CA SER A 300 -8.65 -9.54 16.12
C SER A 300 -9.59 -9.85 14.97
N ILE A 301 -9.00 -10.23 13.82
CA ILE A 301 -9.75 -10.59 12.62
C ILE A 301 -10.74 -11.73 12.91
N GLY A 302 -11.97 -11.60 12.40
CA GLY A 302 -13.04 -12.58 12.62
C GLY A 302 -13.74 -12.45 13.98
N ASP A 303 -13.20 -11.69 14.93
CA ASP A 303 -13.86 -11.40 16.19
C ASP A 303 -14.78 -10.16 16.07
N LYS A 304 -16.01 -10.42 15.61
CA LYS A 304 -17.04 -9.36 15.46
C LYS A 304 -17.37 -8.69 16.77
N GLN A 305 -17.32 -9.44 17.90
CA GLN A 305 -17.63 -8.88 19.22
C GLN A 305 -16.53 -7.92 19.69
N ALA A 306 -15.27 -8.25 19.47
CA ALA A 306 -14.16 -7.33 19.75
C ALA A 306 -14.29 -6.04 18.94
N PHE A 307 -14.65 -6.13 17.66
CA PHE A 307 -14.87 -4.95 16.81
C PHE A 307 -16.03 -4.08 17.31
N LEU A 308 -17.17 -4.67 17.63
CA LEU A 308 -18.32 -3.97 18.20
C LEU A 308 -17.99 -3.32 19.56
N LYS A 309 -17.33 -4.07 20.45
CA LYS A 309 -16.91 -3.56 21.76
C LYS A 309 -15.98 -2.35 21.62
N LEU A 310 -15.03 -2.41 20.68
CA LEU A 310 -14.12 -1.31 20.40
C LEU A 310 -14.88 -0.06 19.92
N LEU A 311 -15.77 -0.20 18.94
CA LEU A 311 -16.56 0.92 18.44
C LEU A 311 -17.47 1.53 19.53
N LYS A 312 -18.08 0.70 20.40
CA LYS A 312 -18.87 1.18 21.55
C LYS A 312 -18.02 1.98 22.51
N SER A 313 -16.84 1.49 22.89
CA SER A 313 -15.94 2.21 23.81
C SER A 313 -15.46 3.55 23.23
N ILE A 314 -15.30 3.62 21.90
CA ILE A 314 -14.96 4.87 21.21
C ILE A 314 -16.15 5.85 21.22
N ALA A 315 -17.38 5.37 21.04
CA ALA A 315 -18.57 6.21 21.13
C ALA A 315 -18.76 6.80 22.54
N GLU A 316 -18.51 6.01 23.59
CA GLU A 316 -18.58 6.44 24.97
C GLU A 316 -17.48 7.44 25.35
N ASN A 317 -16.30 7.32 24.75
CA ASN A 317 -15.17 8.23 24.97
C ASN A 317 -14.46 8.59 23.64
N PRO A 318 -15.00 9.51 22.84
CA PRO A 318 -14.46 9.88 21.54
C PRO A 318 -13.06 10.53 21.63
N ALA A 319 -12.68 11.07 22.78
CA ALA A 319 -11.36 11.69 23.00
C ALA A 319 -10.22 10.71 22.72
N ILE A 320 -10.37 9.42 23.03
CA ILE A 320 -9.32 8.40 22.79
C ILE A 320 -8.91 8.28 21.32
N LEU A 321 -9.78 8.66 20.40
CA LEU A 321 -9.51 8.73 18.97
C LEU A 321 -9.01 10.11 18.55
N LEU A 322 -9.64 11.16 19.06
CA LEU A 322 -9.31 12.54 18.68
C LEU A 322 -7.87 12.91 19.06
N ASP A 323 -7.38 12.40 20.19
CA ASP A 323 -6.00 12.61 20.66
C ASP A 323 -4.94 12.02 19.72
N LYS A 324 -5.33 11.09 18.83
CA LYS A 324 -4.43 10.45 17.85
C LYS A 324 -4.26 11.27 16.56
N LYS A 325 -5.08 12.28 16.31
CA LYS A 325 -5.07 13.02 15.03
C LYS A 325 -3.70 13.62 14.70
N THR A 326 -3.07 14.28 15.66
CA THR A 326 -1.72 14.86 15.47
C THR A 326 -0.65 13.78 15.25
N GLN A 327 -0.77 12.64 15.94
CA GLN A 327 0.16 11.53 15.78
C GLN A 327 0.06 10.90 14.39
N CYS A 328 -1.13 10.86 13.80
CA CYS A 328 -1.31 10.43 12.40
C CYS A 328 -0.48 11.29 11.44
N LEU A 329 -0.47 12.64 11.61
CA LEU A 329 0.35 13.51 10.76
C LEU A 329 1.85 13.25 10.94
N THR A 330 2.29 13.06 12.18
CA THR A 330 3.68 12.71 12.50
C THR A 330 4.09 11.39 11.84
N GLU A 331 3.21 10.40 11.87
CA GLU A 331 3.46 9.12 11.20
C GLU A 331 3.49 9.26 9.67
N ALA A 332 2.59 10.09 9.08
CA ALA A 332 2.57 10.34 7.65
C ALA A 332 3.89 10.93 7.11
N GLU A 333 4.55 11.81 7.88
CA GLU A 333 5.84 12.41 7.52
C GLU A 333 6.94 11.36 7.27
N ARG A 334 6.90 10.23 8.01
CA ARG A 334 7.86 9.13 7.86
C ARG A 334 7.76 8.43 6.51
N TYR A 335 6.58 8.48 5.89
CA TYR A 335 6.26 7.77 4.65
C TYR A 335 6.25 8.68 3.42
N LYS A 336 6.79 9.90 3.54
CA LYS A 336 7.04 10.75 2.37
C LYS A 336 8.02 10.07 1.41
N PRO A 337 7.82 10.20 0.09
CA PRO A 337 8.68 9.57 -0.92
C PRO A 337 10.17 9.86 -0.71
N GLU A 338 10.51 11.10 -0.34
CA GLU A 338 11.89 11.53 -0.10
C GLU A 338 12.59 10.74 1.00
N ASN A 339 11.87 10.39 2.08
CA ASN A 339 12.41 9.61 3.18
C ASN A 339 12.52 8.12 2.83
N VAL A 340 11.49 7.59 2.17
CA VAL A 340 11.39 6.16 1.86
C VAL A 340 12.34 5.77 0.73
N VAL A 341 12.44 6.56 -0.35
CA VAL A 341 13.30 6.25 -1.50
C VAL A 341 14.78 6.42 -1.19
N ARG A 342 15.12 7.27 -0.22
CA ARG A 342 16.50 7.42 0.30
C ARG A 342 17.10 6.07 0.74
N ILE A 343 16.29 5.18 1.36
CA ILE A 343 16.70 3.83 1.75
C ILE A 343 17.27 3.04 0.56
N LEU A 344 16.61 3.15 -0.60
CA LEU A 344 17.03 2.50 -1.84
C LEU A 344 18.28 3.16 -2.42
N ILE A 345 18.36 4.48 -2.44
CA ILE A 345 19.51 5.25 -2.98
C ILE A 345 20.76 4.94 -2.20
N GLU A 346 20.74 5.01 -0.87
CA GLU A 346 21.88 4.69 -0.02
C GLU A 346 22.44 3.28 -0.25
N ARG A 347 21.58 2.32 -0.63
CA ARG A 347 22.01 0.96 -0.95
C ARG A 347 22.58 0.82 -2.35
N MET A 348 22.14 1.65 -3.29
CA MET A 348 22.70 1.67 -4.64
C MET A 348 24.13 2.24 -4.67
N GLU A 349 24.43 3.18 -3.78
CA GLU A 349 25.74 3.84 -3.70
C GLU A 349 26.82 3.00 -3.02
N ARG A 350 26.44 2.12 -2.09
CA ARG A 350 27.35 1.16 -1.42
C ARG A 350 27.80 0.06 -2.37
#